data_4a28f3356748bc7bde24532d4f851310
#
_entry.id   4a28f3356748bc7bde24532d4f851310
#
_cell.length_a   1.000
_cell.length_b   1.000
_cell.length_c   1.000
_cell.angle_alpha   90.00
_cell.angle_beta   90.00
_cell.angle_gamma   90.00
#
_symmetry.space_group_name_H-M   'P 1'
#
loop_
_entity.id
_entity.type
_entity.pdbx_description
1 polymer ?
#
loop_
_entity_poly.entity_id
_entity_poly.type
_entity_poly.pdbx_seq_one_letter_code
_entity_poly.pdbx_strand_id
1 'polypeptide(L)'
;VSQPFFPGDIAIVRAVSKKKCGVGIVNHYYVARMLEGVNGRRDQLYARKVNVLTPTPAHVNISAGGVAKYANNKSEAIKLLEFLASPRGSQGLAAPTFEHPLKEVNQNKTVMNFGGFTPDKVTVQQLGENNSKAINLMKSAGWQ
;
A
#
# COMPACT_ATOMS: atom_id res chain seq x y z
N VAL A 1 -7.12 12.81 20.40
CA VAL A 1 -8.53 12.77 19.95
C VAL A 1 -8.55 12.30 18.51
N SER A 2 -9.12 11.13 18.26
CA SER A 2 -9.28 10.62 16.91
C SER A 2 -10.30 11.45 16.13
N GLN A 3 -9.97 11.78 14.90
CA GLN A 3 -10.92 12.40 13.97
C GLN A 3 -11.93 11.36 13.47
N PRO A 4 -13.09 11.78 12.93
CA PRO A 4 -14.03 10.86 12.29
C PRO A 4 -13.32 10.00 11.23
N PHE A 5 -13.76 8.76 11.10
CA PHE A 5 -13.24 7.87 10.06
C PHE A 5 -13.53 8.41 8.66
N PHE A 6 -12.54 8.28 7.79
CA PHE A 6 -12.67 8.65 6.39
C PHE A 6 -12.84 7.39 5.53
N PRO A 7 -13.63 7.44 4.45
CA PRO A 7 -13.91 6.30 3.60
C PRO A 7 -12.73 5.96 2.67
N GLY A 8 -11.54 5.75 3.24
CA GLY A 8 -10.34 5.30 2.54
C GLY A 8 -9.24 6.35 2.40
N ASP A 9 -8.11 5.89 1.90
CA ASP A 9 -6.82 6.61 1.88
C ASP A 9 -6.88 7.95 1.14
N ILE A 10 -7.51 8.00 -0.03
CA ILE A 10 -7.65 9.23 -0.81
C ILE A 10 -8.40 10.31 -0.01
N ALA A 11 -9.43 9.92 0.74
CA ALA A 11 -10.18 10.85 1.57
C ALA A 11 -9.32 11.37 2.73
N ILE A 12 -8.46 10.53 3.30
CA ILE A 12 -7.48 10.92 4.33
C ILE A 12 -6.48 11.93 3.76
N VAL A 13 -5.89 11.66 2.59
CA VAL A 13 -4.95 12.60 1.94
C VAL A 13 -5.61 13.95 1.69
N ARG A 14 -6.86 13.96 1.22
CA ARG A 14 -7.64 15.20 1.04
C ARG A 14 -7.87 15.94 2.36
N ALA A 15 -8.12 15.21 3.45
CA ALA A 15 -8.35 15.79 4.78
C ALA A 15 -7.08 16.44 5.34
N VAL A 16 -5.93 15.77 5.26
CA VAL A 16 -4.62 16.31 5.64
C VAL A 16 -4.29 17.54 4.80
N SER A 17 -4.44 17.46 3.48
CA SER A 17 -4.22 18.59 2.56
C SER A 17 -5.07 19.83 2.90
N LYS A 18 -6.27 19.62 3.43
CA LYS A 18 -7.20 20.69 3.86
C LYS A 18 -7.00 21.10 5.31
N LYS A 19 -5.96 20.60 5.98
CA LYS A 19 -5.67 20.86 7.41
C LYS A 19 -6.81 20.45 8.37
N LYS A 20 -7.64 19.49 7.96
CA LYS A 20 -8.67 18.90 8.84
C LYS A 20 -8.06 17.95 9.88
N CYS A 21 -6.93 17.36 9.57
CA CYS A 21 -6.07 16.60 10.47
C CYS A 21 -4.60 16.88 10.11
N GLY A 22 -3.71 16.79 11.09
CA GLY A 22 -2.28 17.05 10.91
C GLY A 22 -1.52 15.87 10.31
N VAL A 23 -1.99 14.65 10.60
CA VAL A 23 -1.38 13.39 10.17
C VAL A 23 -2.48 12.43 9.75
N GLY A 24 -2.21 11.58 8.76
CA GLY A 24 -3.06 10.49 8.33
C GLY A 24 -2.24 9.25 7.99
N ILE A 25 -2.74 8.07 8.34
CA ILE A 25 -2.13 6.78 7.98
C ILE A 25 -2.77 6.33 6.68
N VAL A 26 -1.95 6.09 5.67
CA VAL A 26 -2.37 5.68 4.32
C VAL A 26 -1.33 4.76 3.69
N ASN A 27 -1.73 3.94 2.73
CA ASN A 27 -0.77 3.26 1.89
C ASN A 27 -0.13 4.28 0.93
N HIS A 28 1.19 4.23 0.81
CA HIS A 28 1.98 5.20 0.03
C HIS A 28 1.56 5.30 -1.44
N TYR A 29 1.15 4.18 -2.05
CA TYR A 29 0.76 4.15 -3.46
C TYR A 29 -0.46 5.01 -3.79
N TYR A 30 -1.37 5.26 -2.83
CA TYR A 30 -2.47 6.21 -3.07
C TYR A 30 -1.96 7.64 -3.23
N VAL A 31 -0.98 8.05 -2.44
CA VAL A 31 -0.35 9.37 -2.59
C VAL A 31 0.38 9.46 -3.92
N ALA A 32 1.13 8.41 -4.29
CA ALA A 32 1.82 8.35 -5.58
C ALA A 32 0.85 8.47 -6.77
N ARG A 33 -0.24 7.71 -6.77
CA ARG A 33 -1.30 7.77 -7.80
C ARG A 33 -1.93 9.17 -7.91
N MET A 34 -2.19 9.81 -6.78
CA MET A 34 -2.71 11.17 -6.77
C MET A 34 -1.70 12.16 -7.34
N LEU A 35 -0.40 12.06 -6.98
CA LEU A 35 0.68 12.91 -7.50
C LEU A 35 0.85 12.78 -9.02
N GLU A 36 0.69 11.58 -9.55
CA GLU A 36 0.73 11.29 -11.00
C GLU A 36 -0.58 11.66 -11.73
N GLY A 37 -1.58 12.15 -11.00
CA GLY A 37 -2.83 12.60 -11.60
C GLY A 37 -3.79 11.49 -12.00
N VAL A 38 -3.55 10.23 -11.60
CA VAL A 38 -4.42 9.07 -11.90
C VAL A 38 -5.86 9.31 -11.40
N ASN A 39 -6.01 10.01 -10.27
CA ASN A 39 -7.31 10.36 -9.68
C ASN A 39 -7.85 11.72 -10.14
N GLY A 40 -7.23 12.31 -11.18
CA GLY A 40 -7.58 13.61 -11.74
C GLY A 40 -6.84 14.79 -11.11
N ARG A 41 -6.86 15.93 -11.81
CA ARG A 41 -6.09 17.14 -11.47
C ARG A 41 -6.37 17.68 -10.06
N ARG A 42 -7.61 17.60 -9.61
CA ARG A 42 -7.99 18.11 -8.27
C ARG A 42 -7.27 17.34 -7.16
N ASP A 43 -7.20 16.01 -7.27
CA ASP A 43 -6.52 15.16 -6.31
C ASP A 43 -5.00 15.33 -6.38
N GLN A 44 -4.46 15.53 -7.57
CA GLN A 44 -3.05 15.87 -7.74
C GLN A 44 -2.68 17.14 -6.95
N LEU A 45 -3.52 18.17 -7.01
CA LEU A 45 -3.30 19.42 -6.25
C LEU A 45 -3.39 19.21 -4.73
N TYR A 46 -4.23 18.29 -4.25
CA TYR A 46 -4.25 17.92 -2.83
C TYR A 46 -2.98 17.17 -2.42
N ALA A 47 -2.56 16.17 -3.20
CA ALA A 47 -1.38 15.39 -2.89
C ALA A 47 -0.09 16.22 -2.85
N ARG A 48 0.02 17.25 -3.67
CA ARG A 48 1.17 18.18 -3.67
C ARG A 48 1.30 19.02 -2.39
N LYS A 49 0.29 19.02 -1.52
CA LYS A 49 0.28 19.77 -0.26
C LYS A 49 0.57 18.91 0.96
N VAL A 50 0.83 17.63 0.78
CA VAL A 50 1.16 16.70 1.86
C VAL A 50 2.58 16.16 1.69
N ASN A 51 3.22 15.82 2.79
CA ASN A 51 4.49 15.13 2.80
C ASN A 51 4.26 13.67 3.20
N VAL A 52 4.97 12.76 2.55
CA VAL A 52 5.00 11.35 2.94
C VAL A 52 6.12 11.16 3.94
N LEU A 53 5.78 10.62 5.10
CA LEU A 53 6.72 10.23 6.13
C LEU A 53 6.65 8.72 6.30
N THR A 54 7.78 8.07 6.15
CA THR A 54 7.89 6.63 6.38
C THR A 54 8.49 6.41 7.77
N PRO A 55 7.76 5.77 8.71
CA PRO A 55 8.31 5.49 10.03
C PRO A 55 9.49 4.52 9.96
N THR A 56 10.30 4.48 11.01
CA THR A 56 11.40 3.52 11.13
C THR A 56 11.27 2.75 12.43
N PRO A 57 11.02 1.43 12.41
CA PRO A 57 10.74 0.62 11.21
C PRO A 57 9.37 0.91 10.59
N ALA A 58 9.23 0.65 9.30
CA ALA A 58 7.98 0.82 8.57
C ALA A 58 7.20 -0.50 8.50
N HIS A 59 5.90 -0.45 8.72
CA HIS A 59 5.03 -1.58 8.41
C HIS A 59 4.98 -1.81 6.89
N VAL A 60 5.16 -3.06 6.47
CA VAL A 60 5.07 -3.48 5.07
C VAL A 60 3.75 -4.20 4.86
N ASN A 61 2.84 -3.55 4.14
CA ASN A 61 1.66 -4.19 3.60
C ASN A 61 2.02 -4.90 2.29
N ILE A 62 1.54 -6.12 2.08
CA ILE A 62 1.94 -6.94 0.94
C ILE A 62 0.77 -7.22 0.01
N SER A 63 1.06 -7.25 -1.31
CA SER A 63 0.20 -7.87 -2.31
C SER A 63 0.61 -9.33 -2.49
N ALA A 64 -0.36 -10.23 -2.59
CA ALA A 64 -0.11 -11.66 -2.69
C ALA A 64 -0.93 -12.28 -3.80
N GLY A 65 -0.42 -13.36 -4.38
CA GLY A 65 -1.11 -14.19 -5.36
C GLY A 65 -1.08 -15.66 -4.95
N GLY A 66 -2.07 -16.42 -5.39
CA GLY A 66 -2.14 -17.85 -5.11
C GLY A 66 -2.96 -18.61 -6.17
N VAL A 67 -2.70 -19.92 -6.28
CA VAL A 67 -3.46 -20.79 -7.14
C VAL A 67 -4.70 -21.28 -6.40
N ALA A 68 -5.89 -21.04 -6.96
CA ALA A 68 -7.13 -21.50 -6.36
C ALA A 68 -7.16 -23.04 -6.27
N LYS A 69 -7.70 -23.59 -5.18
CA LYS A 69 -7.75 -25.04 -4.93
C LYS A 69 -8.36 -25.83 -6.10
N TYR A 70 -9.38 -25.27 -6.72
CA TYR A 70 -10.15 -25.90 -7.81
C TYR A 70 -9.89 -25.28 -9.18
N ALA A 71 -8.72 -24.60 -9.36
CA ALA A 71 -8.34 -24.09 -10.67
C ALA A 71 -8.19 -25.23 -11.70
N ASN A 72 -8.77 -25.07 -12.87
CA ASN A 72 -8.69 -26.07 -13.94
C ASN A 72 -7.30 -26.13 -14.57
N ASN A 73 -6.60 -24.98 -14.65
CA ASN A 73 -5.30 -24.82 -15.29
C ASN A 73 -4.21 -24.47 -14.26
N LYS A 74 -3.99 -25.35 -13.28
CA LYS A 74 -3.04 -25.09 -12.17
C LYS A 74 -1.60 -24.88 -12.66
N SER A 75 -1.16 -25.66 -13.64
CA SER A 75 0.19 -25.53 -14.19
C SER A 75 0.44 -24.15 -14.81
N GLU A 76 -0.53 -23.64 -15.57
CA GLU A 76 -0.43 -22.32 -16.19
C GLU A 76 -0.54 -21.19 -15.15
N ALA A 77 -1.38 -21.39 -14.12
CA ALA A 77 -1.45 -20.46 -13.00
C ALA A 77 -0.13 -20.37 -12.24
N ILE A 78 0.57 -21.49 -12.02
CA ILE A 78 1.90 -21.51 -11.41
C ILE A 78 2.91 -20.75 -12.28
N LYS A 79 2.95 -21.03 -13.59
CA LYS A 79 3.83 -20.31 -14.53
C LYS A 79 3.58 -18.80 -14.53
N LEU A 80 2.32 -18.39 -14.41
CA LEU A 80 1.99 -16.97 -14.28
C LEU A 80 2.54 -16.38 -12.98
N LEU A 81 2.40 -17.07 -11.85
CA LEU A 81 2.95 -16.60 -10.58
C LEU A 81 4.48 -16.54 -10.61
N GLU A 82 5.14 -17.53 -11.20
CA GLU A 82 6.59 -17.54 -11.41
C GLU A 82 7.03 -16.36 -12.30
N PHE A 83 6.30 -16.09 -13.38
CA PHE A 83 6.54 -14.92 -14.22
C PHE A 83 6.39 -13.61 -13.42
N LEU A 84 5.29 -13.44 -12.66
CA LEU A 84 5.07 -12.25 -11.85
C LEU A 84 6.14 -12.06 -10.77
N ALA A 85 6.70 -13.15 -10.24
CA ALA A 85 7.82 -13.12 -9.30
C ALA A 85 9.19 -12.88 -9.97
N SER A 86 9.29 -12.96 -11.32
CA SER A 86 10.51 -12.63 -12.05
C SER A 86 10.80 -11.12 -12.04
N PRO A 87 12.05 -10.67 -12.33
CA PRO A 87 12.34 -9.24 -12.42
C PRO A 87 11.42 -8.49 -13.38
N ARG A 88 11.17 -9.06 -14.57
CA ARG A 88 10.28 -8.44 -15.58
C ARG A 88 8.83 -8.37 -15.13
N GLY A 89 8.30 -9.46 -14.58
CA GLY A 89 6.92 -9.51 -14.08
C GLY A 89 6.72 -8.61 -12.87
N SER A 90 7.68 -8.64 -11.92
CA SER A 90 7.67 -7.79 -10.73
C SER A 90 7.69 -6.29 -11.09
N GLN A 91 8.52 -5.89 -12.06
CA GLN A 91 8.53 -4.51 -12.55
C GLN A 91 7.23 -4.15 -13.25
N GLY A 92 6.71 -5.05 -14.10
CA GLY A 92 5.47 -4.83 -14.85
C GLY A 92 4.24 -4.69 -13.95
N LEU A 93 4.25 -5.36 -12.79
CA LEU A 93 3.18 -5.26 -11.80
C LEU A 93 3.34 -4.02 -10.92
N ALA A 94 4.51 -3.80 -10.35
CA ALA A 94 4.76 -2.75 -9.36
C ALA A 94 4.77 -1.33 -9.94
N ALA A 95 5.26 -1.13 -11.16
CA ALA A 95 5.36 0.20 -11.75
C ALA A 95 4.00 0.88 -11.96
N PRO A 96 2.98 0.26 -12.58
CA PRO A 96 1.67 0.88 -12.77
C PRO A 96 0.82 0.93 -11.49
N THR A 97 1.11 0.09 -10.49
CA THR A 97 0.40 0.08 -9.20
C THR A 97 1.03 1.00 -8.17
N PHE A 98 2.23 1.54 -8.45
CA PHE A 98 3.02 2.37 -7.52
C PHE A 98 3.44 1.62 -6.25
N GLU A 99 3.58 0.31 -6.35
CA GLU A 99 4.08 -0.55 -5.28
C GLU A 99 5.59 -0.73 -5.38
N HIS A 100 6.20 -1.22 -4.30
CA HIS A 100 7.58 -1.66 -4.33
C HIS A 100 7.68 -3.03 -5.00
N PRO A 101 8.58 -3.23 -5.95
CA PRO A 101 8.73 -4.51 -6.62
C PRO A 101 9.35 -5.58 -5.70
N LEU A 102 8.99 -6.84 -5.93
CA LEU A 102 9.56 -8.00 -5.21
C LEU A 102 11.07 -8.19 -5.48
N LYS A 103 11.54 -7.79 -6.66
CA LYS A 103 12.94 -7.90 -7.09
C LYS A 103 13.56 -6.52 -7.25
N GLU A 104 14.87 -6.43 -7.13
CA GLU A 104 15.63 -5.21 -7.42
C GLU A 104 15.51 -4.87 -8.91
N VAL A 105 14.60 -3.99 -9.24
CA VAL A 105 14.32 -3.48 -10.57
C VAL A 105 14.02 -1.98 -10.48
N ASN A 106 13.96 -1.31 -11.63
CA ASN A 106 13.60 0.09 -11.68
C ASN A 106 12.20 0.34 -11.10
N GLN A 107 12.14 1.16 -10.06
CA GLN A 107 10.91 1.57 -9.41
C GLN A 107 10.31 2.81 -10.09
N ASN A 108 9.05 3.08 -9.81
CA ASN A 108 8.41 4.32 -10.19
C ASN A 108 9.10 5.52 -9.52
N LYS A 109 9.44 6.56 -10.29
CA LYS A 109 10.18 7.74 -9.80
C LYS A 109 9.46 8.45 -8.64
N THR A 110 8.13 8.54 -8.68
CA THR A 110 7.34 9.17 -7.63
C THR A 110 7.45 8.39 -6.31
N VAL A 111 7.43 7.06 -6.37
CA VAL A 111 7.66 6.20 -5.20
C VAL A 111 9.08 6.35 -4.67
N MET A 112 10.08 6.40 -5.54
CA MET A 112 11.48 6.64 -5.14
C MET A 112 11.67 7.98 -4.42
N ASN A 113 10.92 9.00 -4.80
CA ASN A 113 10.99 10.32 -4.18
C ASN A 113 10.44 10.35 -2.74
N PHE A 114 9.72 9.33 -2.29
CA PHE A 114 9.33 9.20 -0.89
C PHE A 114 10.49 8.79 0.03
N GLY A 115 11.62 8.41 -0.55
CA GLY A 115 12.79 7.94 0.17
C GLY A 115 12.77 6.44 0.44
N GLY A 116 13.88 5.95 0.97
CA GLY A 116 14.00 4.56 1.42
C GLY A 116 13.31 4.34 2.76
N PHE A 117 13.09 3.07 3.11
CA PHE A 117 12.55 2.67 4.40
C PHE A 117 13.23 1.40 4.91
N THR A 118 13.21 1.23 6.22
CA THR A 118 13.61 -0.02 6.88
C THR A 118 12.34 -0.77 7.24
N PRO A 119 12.08 -1.96 6.65
CA PRO A 119 10.89 -2.73 6.96
C PRO A 119 10.91 -3.20 8.42
N ASP A 120 9.74 -3.34 9.03
CA ASP A 120 9.62 -4.02 10.31
C ASP A 120 9.91 -5.53 10.15
N LYS A 121 10.05 -6.22 11.27
CA LYS A 121 10.37 -7.65 11.29
C LYS A 121 9.14 -8.55 11.39
N VAL A 122 7.95 -7.97 11.34
CA VAL A 122 6.70 -8.73 11.47
C VAL A 122 6.49 -9.55 10.21
N THR A 123 6.36 -10.86 10.38
CA THR A 123 6.13 -11.78 9.26
C THR A 123 4.66 -11.84 8.88
N VAL A 124 4.37 -12.24 7.62
CA VAL A 124 3.01 -12.47 7.13
C VAL A 124 2.27 -13.49 7.99
N GLN A 125 2.97 -14.53 8.45
CA GLN A 125 2.41 -15.53 9.36
C GLN A 125 1.95 -14.88 10.67
N GLN A 126 2.80 -14.07 11.30
CA GLN A 126 2.45 -13.35 12.54
C GLN A 126 1.27 -12.38 12.34
N LEU A 127 1.17 -11.72 11.18
CA LEU A 127 0.02 -10.91 10.82
C LEU A 127 -1.27 -11.75 10.78
N GLY A 128 -1.21 -12.92 10.14
CA GLY A 128 -2.34 -13.86 10.08
C GLY A 128 -2.76 -14.38 11.47
N GLU A 129 -1.80 -14.83 12.26
CA GLU A 129 -2.03 -15.33 13.64
C GLU A 129 -2.65 -14.28 14.57
N ASN A 130 -2.28 -13.01 14.40
CA ASN A 130 -2.77 -11.91 15.23
C ASN A 130 -4.03 -11.21 14.68
N ASN A 131 -4.49 -11.57 13.49
CA ASN A 131 -5.56 -10.84 12.79
C ASN A 131 -6.85 -10.73 13.64
N SER A 132 -7.34 -11.84 14.19
CA SER A 132 -8.56 -11.83 15.00
C SER A 132 -8.41 -10.99 16.27
N LYS A 133 -7.23 -11.05 16.91
CA LYS A 133 -6.92 -10.25 18.09
C LYS A 133 -6.87 -8.76 17.76
N ALA A 134 -6.26 -8.40 16.65
CA ALA A 134 -6.18 -7.02 16.16
C ALA A 134 -7.58 -6.46 15.88
N ILE A 135 -8.44 -7.21 15.17
CA ILE A 135 -9.83 -6.81 14.89
C ILE A 135 -10.60 -6.57 16.19
N ASN A 136 -10.48 -7.46 17.18
CA ASN A 136 -11.15 -7.30 18.47
C ASN A 136 -10.65 -6.07 19.23
N LEU A 137 -9.35 -5.79 19.19
CA LEU A 137 -8.76 -4.61 19.80
C LEU A 137 -9.26 -3.32 19.11
N MET A 138 -9.31 -3.31 17.78
CA MET A 138 -9.85 -2.19 17.00
C MET A 138 -11.32 -1.91 17.38
N LYS A 139 -12.16 -2.96 17.43
CA LYS A 139 -13.56 -2.83 17.84
C LYS A 139 -13.71 -2.27 19.25
N SER A 140 -12.93 -2.78 20.21
CA SER A 140 -12.95 -2.30 21.61
C SER A 140 -12.49 -0.85 21.74
N ALA A 141 -11.62 -0.40 20.85
CA ALA A 141 -11.18 1.00 20.75
C ALA A 141 -12.15 1.91 19.97
N GLY A 142 -13.30 1.40 19.54
CA GLY A 142 -14.29 2.15 18.77
C GLY A 142 -13.94 2.33 17.29
N TRP A 143 -13.02 1.55 16.77
CA TRP A 143 -12.68 1.54 15.35
C TRP A 143 -13.65 0.62 14.61
N GLN A 144 -14.56 1.19 13.80
CA GLN A 144 -15.57 0.47 13.00
C GLN A 144 -15.31 0.60 11.52
#